data_8796ff31ca304d1e8ab2d29cdd9b91f2
#
_entry.id   8796ff31ca304d1e8ab2d29cdd9b91f2
#
_cell.length_a   1.000
_cell.length_b   1.000
_cell.length_c   1.000
_cell.angle_alpha   90.00
_cell.angle_beta   90.00
_cell.angle_gamma   90.00
#
_symmetry.space_group_name_H-M   'P 1'
#
loop_
_entity.id
_entity.type
_entity.pdbx_description
1 polymer ?
#
loop_
_entity_poly.entity_id
_entity_poly.type
_entity_poly.pdbx_seq_one_letter_code
_entity_poly.pdbx_strand_id
1 'polypeptide(L)'
;MLDGNPAKARRSTPQHSVIKSAMSNPTGTKRLRDLCVAGARKVVIVVDDHTRTTPTELMLDGIMEELRDAGVKTTDIKILVACGTHEPPAEGELKRILGKYYNLYRGGELEVEPHDCDAAENLVRLGETSRGTPVLINKSYVDADLRILTGDITLHYYAGFGGGRKSIIPGIAGRESIKKNHALLVDERATTANLEGNPVHLDMCEFASFAPPHFTLNVVADADGALVDAYAGELNAVFERGVAAARKIFEKHVSGNFDALVVSAGGFPKDRNLYQASKAIEHCYRAVKPGGKLILVAKCDEGVGNEHFEKWMEFDETELERAIRENFVLGGHKAFYLRRAMRRVGISIVSELDAHRLEGWGISAYSSLEEALKEEVKEGDKVGVVRRGMDVLLVPSAR
;
A
#
# COMPACT_ATOMS: atom_id res chain seq x y z
N MET A 1 20.64 5.94 -17.10
CA MET A 1 20.16 4.95 -16.14
C MET A 1 19.61 5.67 -14.92
N LEU A 2 18.39 5.34 -14.51
CA LEU A 2 17.64 6.07 -13.49
C LEU A 2 17.45 5.27 -12.18
N ASP A 3 18.31 4.30 -11.94
CA ASP A 3 18.27 3.48 -10.74
C ASP A 3 19.03 4.16 -9.61
N GLY A 4 18.39 4.37 -8.50
CA GLY A 4 19.01 4.81 -7.26
C GLY A 4 18.50 3.95 -6.10
N ASN A 5 19.38 3.26 -5.39
CA ASN A 5 19.02 2.63 -4.13
C ASN A 5 19.80 3.28 -2.98
N PRO A 6 19.28 4.35 -2.37
CA PRO A 6 19.92 5.01 -1.23
C PRO A 6 19.83 4.17 0.07
N ALA A 7 19.04 3.10 0.10
CA ALA A 7 18.79 2.29 1.29
C ALA A 7 19.96 1.38 1.70
N LYS A 8 20.93 1.12 0.81
CA LYS A 8 22.09 0.25 1.12
C LYS A 8 22.93 0.72 2.31
N ALA A 9 22.95 2.01 2.60
CA ALA A 9 23.77 2.56 3.69
C ALA A 9 23.21 2.31 5.12
N ARG A 10 21.93 1.95 5.27
CA ARG A 10 21.29 1.74 6.58
C ARG A 10 21.10 0.27 6.98
N ARG A 11 21.44 -0.68 6.11
CA ARG A 11 21.31 -2.15 6.38
C ARG A 11 22.22 -2.67 7.51
N SER A 12 23.09 -1.85 8.08
CA SER A 12 24.02 -2.26 9.16
C SER A 12 23.40 -2.21 10.57
N THR A 13 22.26 -1.57 10.75
CA THR A 13 21.59 -1.45 12.06
C THR A 13 20.71 -2.67 12.31
N PRO A 14 20.84 -3.37 13.46
CA PRO A 14 19.95 -4.48 13.81
C PRO A 14 18.50 -4.04 13.83
N GLN A 15 17.62 -4.79 13.17
CA GLN A 15 16.19 -4.42 13.03
C GLN A 15 15.49 -4.18 14.39
N HIS A 16 15.81 -5.00 15.40
CA HIS A 16 15.30 -4.80 16.76
C HIS A 16 15.69 -3.45 17.35
N SER A 17 16.88 -2.93 17.06
CA SER A 17 17.31 -1.62 17.57
C SER A 17 16.57 -0.46 16.92
N VAL A 18 16.15 -0.61 15.65
CA VAL A 18 15.32 0.38 14.95
C VAL A 18 13.95 0.50 15.62
N ILE A 19 13.27 -0.63 15.86
CA ILE A 19 11.99 -0.65 16.57
C ILE A 19 12.14 -0.11 18.00
N LYS A 20 13.13 -0.59 18.74
CA LYS A 20 13.37 -0.14 20.12
C LYS A 20 13.64 1.36 20.21
N SER A 21 14.39 1.92 19.28
CA SER A 21 14.63 3.37 19.20
C SER A 21 13.33 4.14 18.95
N ALA A 22 12.48 3.69 18.02
CA ALA A 22 11.19 4.30 17.74
C ALA A 22 10.28 4.27 18.97
N MET A 23 10.13 3.12 19.63
CA MET A 23 9.30 2.93 20.82
C MET A 23 9.78 3.76 22.01
N SER A 24 11.09 3.95 22.15
CA SER A 24 11.68 4.74 23.24
C SER A 24 11.57 6.25 23.01
N ASN A 25 11.39 6.70 21.76
CA ASN A 25 11.33 8.12 21.38
C ASN A 25 10.10 8.40 20.51
N PRO A 26 8.88 8.23 21.04
CA PRO A 26 7.66 8.45 20.28
C PRO A 26 7.49 9.92 19.90
N THR A 27 6.81 10.15 18.77
CA THR A 27 6.53 11.49 18.24
C THR A 27 5.08 11.88 18.56
N GLY A 28 4.87 13.08 19.07
CA GLY A 28 3.52 13.65 19.29
C GLY A 28 2.74 13.06 20.46
N THR A 29 3.31 12.10 21.22
CA THR A 29 2.67 11.51 22.40
C THR A 29 3.72 10.98 23.40
N LYS A 30 3.25 10.46 24.54
CA LYS A 30 4.09 9.77 25.53
C LYS A 30 4.48 8.36 25.05
N ARG A 31 5.39 7.71 25.76
CA ARG A 31 5.71 6.28 25.53
C ARG A 31 4.45 5.44 25.77
N LEU A 32 4.38 4.32 25.06
CA LEU A 32 3.22 3.43 25.15
C LEU A 32 2.93 2.99 26.60
N ARG A 33 3.98 2.65 27.36
CA ARG A 33 3.84 2.30 28.78
C ARG A 33 3.21 3.40 29.65
N ASP A 34 3.44 4.65 29.30
CA ASP A 34 2.93 5.82 30.04
C ASP A 34 1.49 6.20 29.62
N LEU A 35 0.99 5.62 28.52
CA LEU A 35 -0.39 5.76 28.06
C LEU A 35 -1.32 4.69 28.67
N CYS A 36 -0.75 3.62 29.20
CA CYS A 36 -1.53 2.57 29.85
C CYS A 36 -2.17 3.11 31.13
N VAL A 37 -3.49 3.29 31.12
CA VAL A 37 -4.24 3.66 32.32
C VAL A 37 -4.25 2.47 33.27
N ALA A 38 -4.01 2.73 34.57
CA ALA A 38 -4.07 1.67 35.60
C ALA A 38 -5.43 0.96 35.54
N GLY A 39 -5.43 -0.33 35.20
CA GLY A 39 -6.63 -1.14 35.06
C GLY A 39 -7.18 -1.31 33.62
N ALA A 40 -6.49 -0.84 32.59
CA ALA A 40 -6.84 -1.16 31.21
C ALA A 40 -6.90 -2.69 31.04
N ARG A 41 -8.07 -3.22 30.66
CA ARG A 41 -8.34 -4.66 30.50
C ARG A 41 -8.65 -5.07 29.08
N LYS A 42 -8.71 -4.09 28.15
CA LYS A 42 -9.01 -4.32 26.74
C LYS A 42 -8.01 -3.55 25.90
N VAL A 43 -6.92 -4.19 25.56
CA VAL A 43 -5.90 -3.65 24.66
C VAL A 43 -6.07 -4.29 23.30
N VAL A 44 -6.22 -3.50 22.24
CA VAL A 44 -6.28 -4.02 20.86
C VAL A 44 -5.08 -3.52 20.08
N ILE A 45 -4.37 -4.48 19.47
CA ILE A 45 -3.25 -4.22 18.55
C ILE A 45 -3.70 -4.62 17.14
N VAL A 46 -3.83 -3.65 16.25
CA VAL A 46 -4.15 -3.89 14.84
C VAL A 46 -2.86 -4.20 14.08
N VAL A 47 -2.85 -5.34 13.37
CA VAL A 47 -1.70 -5.78 12.57
C VAL A 47 -2.10 -6.03 11.12
N ASP A 48 -1.16 -5.87 10.20
CA ASP A 48 -1.38 -6.16 8.78
C ASP A 48 -1.65 -7.66 8.53
N ASP A 49 -2.38 -7.97 7.45
CA ASP A 49 -2.71 -9.32 7.03
C ASP A 49 -1.56 -10.01 6.27
N HIS A 50 -1.82 -11.26 5.84
CA HIS A 50 -0.85 -12.11 5.14
C HIS A 50 -0.41 -11.60 3.76
N THR A 51 -1.13 -10.64 3.16
CA THR A 51 -0.79 -10.06 1.86
C THR A 51 0.31 -9.00 1.95
N ARG A 52 0.72 -8.64 3.17
CA ARG A 52 1.80 -7.67 3.43
C ARG A 52 3.07 -8.38 3.90
N THR A 53 4.19 -7.69 3.67
CA THR A 53 5.52 -8.14 4.11
C THR A 53 5.96 -7.44 5.39
N THR A 54 5.02 -6.84 6.12
CA THR A 54 5.26 -6.13 7.37
C THR A 54 5.90 -7.06 8.40
N PRO A 55 7.01 -6.65 9.06
CA PRO A 55 7.70 -7.48 10.06
C PRO A 55 6.92 -7.47 11.40
N THR A 56 5.71 -8.04 11.39
CA THR A 56 4.74 -7.97 12.49
C THR A 56 5.30 -8.53 13.80
N GLU A 57 5.97 -9.69 13.77
CA GLU A 57 6.57 -10.27 14.99
C GLU A 57 7.54 -9.29 15.66
N LEU A 58 8.40 -8.65 14.87
CA LEU A 58 9.37 -7.67 15.36
C LEU A 58 8.70 -6.43 15.97
N MET A 59 7.60 -5.97 15.36
CA MET A 59 6.82 -4.84 15.87
C MET A 59 6.10 -5.21 17.16
N LEU A 60 5.54 -6.42 17.22
CA LEU A 60 4.93 -6.96 18.43
C LEU A 60 5.95 -7.06 19.57
N ASP A 61 7.21 -7.42 19.31
CA ASP A 61 8.26 -7.45 20.35
C ASP A 61 8.38 -6.10 21.07
N GLY A 62 8.44 -5.01 20.31
CA GLY A 62 8.54 -3.67 20.90
C GLY A 62 7.29 -3.23 21.64
N ILE A 63 6.10 -3.55 21.12
CA ILE A 63 4.81 -3.21 21.74
C ILE A 63 4.59 -4.03 23.03
N MET A 64 4.80 -5.34 22.96
CA MET A 64 4.58 -6.24 24.09
C MET A 64 5.58 -5.99 25.24
N GLU A 65 6.80 -5.53 24.93
CA GLU A 65 7.77 -5.07 25.96
C GLU A 65 7.20 -3.86 26.74
N GLU A 66 6.70 -2.84 26.04
CA GLU A 66 6.12 -1.65 26.67
C GLU A 66 4.84 -1.96 27.47
N LEU A 67 3.96 -2.84 26.95
CA LEU A 67 2.74 -3.24 27.63
C LEU A 67 3.04 -4.05 28.90
N ARG A 68 3.99 -4.98 28.85
CA ARG A 68 4.45 -5.76 29.99
C ARG A 68 5.04 -4.85 31.07
N ASP A 69 5.88 -3.89 30.69
CA ASP A 69 6.49 -2.93 31.63
C ASP A 69 5.45 -2.02 32.28
N ALA A 70 4.28 -1.82 31.63
CA ALA A 70 3.11 -1.14 32.18
C ALA A 70 2.22 -2.04 33.06
N GLY A 71 2.54 -3.34 33.18
CA GLY A 71 1.76 -4.29 33.97
C GLY A 71 0.50 -4.84 33.26
N VAL A 72 0.36 -4.65 31.94
CA VAL A 72 -0.73 -5.24 31.13
C VAL A 72 -0.50 -6.74 30.99
N LYS A 73 -1.53 -7.54 31.28
CA LYS A 73 -1.47 -8.98 31.12
C LYS A 73 -1.69 -9.36 29.66
N THR A 74 -1.04 -10.42 29.19
CA THR A 74 -1.22 -10.93 27.82
C THR A 74 -2.68 -11.32 27.56
N THR A 75 -3.40 -11.83 28.54
CA THR A 75 -4.83 -12.16 28.48
C THR A 75 -5.77 -10.93 28.31
N ASP A 76 -5.26 -9.73 28.55
CA ASP A 76 -6.01 -8.48 28.33
C ASP A 76 -5.74 -7.89 26.93
N ILE A 77 -4.94 -8.59 26.11
CA ILE A 77 -4.52 -8.15 24.78
C ILE A 77 -5.21 -8.98 23.68
N LYS A 78 -5.79 -8.30 22.71
CA LYS A 78 -6.30 -8.87 21.47
C LYS A 78 -5.48 -8.34 20.28
N ILE A 79 -5.02 -9.24 19.42
CA ILE A 79 -4.49 -8.89 18.11
C ILE A 79 -5.63 -8.95 17.10
N LEU A 80 -5.89 -7.82 16.43
CA LEU A 80 -6.89 -7.70 15.36
C LEU A 80 -6.14 -7.65 14.01
N VAL A 81 -6.35 -8.67 13.16
CA VAL A 81 -5.71 -8.73 11.84
C VAL A 81 -6.53 -7.92 10.84
N ALA A 82 -5.92 -6.93 10.24
CA ALA A 82 -6.55 -5.96 9.33
C ALA A 82 -6.73 -6.54 7.92
N CYS A 83 -7.71 -7.42 7.74
CA CYS A 83 -7.95 -8.11 6.46
C CYS A 83 -8.64 -7.21 5.41
N GLY A 84 -9.35 -6.16 5.84
CA GLY A 84 -10.15 -5.34 4.91
C GLY A 84 -11.14 -6.21 4.13
N THR A 85 -10.98 -6.27 2.80
CA THR A 85 -11.79 -7.14 1.92
C THR A 85 -11.08 -8.43 1.51
N HIS A 86 -9.92 -8.72 2.08
CA HIS A 86 -9.18 -9.96 1.84
C HIS A 86 -9.79 -11.09 2.66
N GLU A 87 -9.60 -12.34 2.18
CA GLU A 87 -9.94 -13.52 2.96
C GLU A 87 -9.13 -13.56 4.26
N PRO A 88 -9.69 -14.11 5.34
CA PRO A 88 -8.96 -14.32 6.57
C PRO A 88 -7.71 -15.19 6.33
N PRO A 89 -6.58 -14.94 7.03
CA PRO A 89 -5.38 -15.73 6.86
C PRO A 89 -5.59 -17.19 7.27
N ALA A 90 -5.09 -18.11 6.45
CA ALA A 90 -5.02 -19.52 6.82
C ALA A 90 -4.07 -19.72 8.02
N GLU A 91 -4.15 -20.87 8.70
CA GLU A 91 -3.37 -21.15 9.91
C GLU A 91 -1.86 -20.94 9.71
N GLY A 92 -1.31 -21.40 8.58
CA GLY A 92 0.11 -21.22 8.24
C GLY A 92 0.50 -19.76 8.01
N GLU A 93 -0.42 -18.96 7.45
CA GLU A 93 -0.23 -17.52 7.24
C GLU A 93 -0.32 -16.75 8.56
N LEU A 94 -1.28 -17.12 9.41
CA LEU A 94 -1.41 -16.54 10.74
C LEU A 94 -0.16 -16.82 11.59
N LYS A 95 0.39 -18.05 11.52
CA LYS A 95 1.65 -18.38 12.15
C LYS A 95 2.81 -17.51 11.65
N ARG A 96 2.86 -17.21 10.35
CA ARG A 96 3.87 -16.33 9.77
C ARG A 96 3.72 -14.89 10.23
N ILE A 97 2.47 -14.38 10.32
CA ILE A 97 2.18 -13.02 10.81
C ILE A 97 2.63 -12.86 12.27
N LEU A 98 2.23 -13.80 13.12
CA LEU A 98 2.41 -13.71 14.58
C LEU A 98 3.79 -14.16 15.07
N GLY A 99 4.51 -14.98 14.27
CA GLY A 99 5.78 -15.55 14.69
C GLY A 99 5.66 -16.32 16.01
N LYS A 100 6.49 -16.01 17.00
CA LYS A 100 6.48 -16.63 18.34
C LYS A 100 5.18 -16.41 19.13
N TYR A 101 4.44 -15.31 18.85
CA TYR A 101 3.17 -15.00 19.51
C TYR A 101 2.04 -15.95 19.11
N TYR A 102 2.21 -16.71 18.02
CA TYR A 102 1.30 -17.77 17.62
C TYR A 102 1.14 -18.84 18.70
N ASN A 103 2.21 -19.16 19.45
CA ASN A 103 2.14 -20.13 20.54
C ASN A 103 1.28 -19.64 21.71
N LEU A 104 1.34 -18.35 22.04
CA LEU A 104 0.48 -17.74 23.08
C LEU A 104 -0.99 -17.76 22.66
N TYR A 105 -1.28 -17.50 21.38
CA TYR A 105 -2.63 -17.63 20.82
C TYR A 105 -3.14 -19.07 20.93
N ARG A 106 -2.35 -20.05 20.52
CA ARG A 106 -2.73 -21.47 20.60
C ARG A 106 -2.88 -21.97 22.04
N GLY A 107 -2.14 -21.38 22.97
CA GLY A 107 -2.22 -21.66 24.40
C GLY A 107 -3.39 -20.96 25.12
N GLY A 108 -4.13 -20.09 24.44
CA GLY A 108 -5.24 -19.32 25.03
C GLY A 108 -4.80 -18.14 25.91
N GLU A 109 -3.52 -17.78 25.85
CA GLU A 109 -2.97 -16.64 26.60
C GLU A 109 -3.09 -15.32 25.87
N LEU A 110 -3.30 -15.33 24.53
CA LEU A 110 -3.45 -14.19 23.66
C LEU A 110 -4.66 -14.40 22.74
N GLU A 111 -5.51 -13.41 22.63
CA GLU A 111 -6.65 -13.44 21.69
C GLU A 111 -6.22 -12.92 20.31
N VAL A 112 -6.66 -13.59 19.24
CA VAL A 112 -6.43 -13.17 17.84
C VAL A 112 -7.74 -13.21 17.07
N GLU A 113 -8.07 -12.11 16.42
CA GLU A 113 -9.31 -11.95 15.65
C GLU A 113 -8.95 -11.47 14.23
N PRO A 114 -9.13 -12.29 13.18
CA PRO A 114 -9.16 -11.78 11.82
C PRO A 114 -10.41 -10.92 11.59
N HIS A 115 -10.22 -9.71 11.08
CA HIS A 115 -11.35 -8.83 10.75
C HIS A 115 -12.14 -9.38 9.56
N ASP A 116 -13.47 -9.38 9.71
CA ASP A 116 -14.42 -9.66 8.63
C ASP A 116 -15.25 -8.39 8.37
N CYS A 117 -15.07 -7.82 7.17
CA CYS A 117 -15.76 -6.58 6.77
C CYS A 117 -17.27 -6.78 6.48
N ASP A 118 -17.76 -8.01 6.43
CA ASP A 118 -19.17 -8.37 6.19
C ASP A 118 -19.91 -8.81 7.46
N ALA A 119 -19.20 -9.08 8.55
CA ALA A 119 -19.82 -9.47 9.83
C ALA A 119 -20.45 -8.25 10.52
N ALA A 120 -21.69 -7.91 10.15
CA ALA A 120 -22.39 -6.71 10.62
C ALA A 120 -22.48 -6.61 12.15
N GLU A 121 -22.59 -7.74 12.85
CA GLU A 121 -22.63 -7.83 14.31
C GLU A 121 -21.32 -7.42 14.97
N ASN A 122 -20.20 -7.47 14.23
CA ASN A 122 -18.88 -7.09 14.66
C ASN A 122 -18.48 -5.67 14.20
N LEU A 123 -19.42 -4.91 13.66
CA LEU A 123 -19.21 -3.54 13.21
C LEU A 123 -20.02 -2.55 14.03
N VAL A 124 -19.42 -1.41 14.36
CA VAL A 124 -20.07 -0.28 15.02
C VAL A 124 -20.14 0.89 14.05
N ARG A 125 -21.35 1.47 13.87
CA ARG A 125 -21.53 2.70 13.09
C ARG A 125 -21.30 3.92 13.98
N LEU A 126 -20.28 4.71 13.69
CA LEU A 126 -19.91 5.90 14.47
C LEU A 126 -20.40 7.20 13.82
N GLY A 127 -20.81 7.17 12.56
CA GLY A 127 -21.27 8.34 11.83
C GLY A 127 -21.01 8.22 10.33
N GLU A 128 -20.71 9.35 9.70
CA GLU A 128 -20.42 9.44 8.28
C GLU A 128 -19.40 10.56 8.04
N THR A 129 -18.46 10.37 7.12
CA THR A 129 -17.51 11.41 6.75
C THR A 129 -18.16 12.52 5.92
N SER A 130 -17.52 13.66 5.79
CA SER A 130 -17.96 14.78 4.95
C SER A 130 -18.13 14.41 3.47
N ARG A 131 -17.55 13.27 3.03
CA ARG A 131 -17.65 12.73 1.66
C ARG A 131 -18.69 11.63 1.51
N GLY A 132 -19.50 11.38 2.54
CA GLY A 132 -20.57 10.39 2.51
C GLY A 132 -20.09 8.96 2.70
N THR A 133 -18.93 8.75 3.31
CA THR A 133 -18.45 7.42 3.67
C THR A 133 -18.99 7.04 5.05
N PRO A 134 -19.85 6.00 5.17
CA PRO A 134 -20.33 5.56 6.48
C PRO A 134 -19.17 5.02 7.31
N VAL A 135 -19.08 5.42 8.57
CA VAL A 135 -18.00 5.01 9.47
C VAL A 135 -18.40 3.76 10.23
N LEU A 136 -18.12 2.61 9.61
CA LEU A 136 -18.33 1.27 10.17
C LEU A 136 -16.96 0.69 10.54
N ILE A 137 -16.71 0.51 11.84
CA ILE A 137 -15.40 0.05 12.36
C ILE A 137 -15.61 -1.19 13.22
N ASN A 138 -14.62 -2.10 13.23
CA ASN A 138 -14.61 -3.30 14.06
C ASN A 138 -14.89 -2.97 15.52
N LYS A 139 -15.83 -3.70 16.11
CA LYS A 139 -16.32 -3.48 17.48
C LYS A 139 -15.24 -3.68 18.53
N SER A 140 -14.39 -4.71 18.37
CA SER A 140 -13.28 -4.96 19.30
C SER A 140 -12.34 -3.76 19.40
N TYR A 141 -12.10 -3.08 18.26
CA TYR A 141 -11.26 -1.87 18.23
C TYR A 141 -11.95 -0.67 18.88
N VAL A 142 -13.26 -0.46 18.61
CA VAL A 142 -14.01 0.67 19.17
C VAL A 142 -14.14 0.55 20.69
N ASP A 143 -14.41 -0.66 21.20
CA ASP A 143 -14.65 -0.96 22.62
C ASP A 143 -13.34 -1.07 23.43
N ALA A 144 -12.16 -0.93 22.80
CA ALA A 144 -10.88 -1.05 23.48
C ALA A 144 -10.54 0.17 24.34
N ASP A 145 -9.99 -0.09 25.55
CA ASP A 145 -9.43 0.94 26.43
C ASP A 145 -8.15 1.54 25.86
N LEU A 146 -7.35 0.71 25.16
CA LEU A 146 -6.11 1.10 24.51
C LEU A 146 -6.04 0.53 23.08
N ARG A 147 -6.01 1.41 22.11
CA ARG A 147 -5.97 1.13 20.67
C ARG A 147 -4.59 1.40 20.12
N ILE A 148 -3.96 0.37 19.55
CA ILE A 148 -2.61 0.44 18.98
C ILE A 148 -2.69 0.03 17.52
N LEU A 149 -2.13 0.84 16.61
CA LEU A 149 -2.01 0.50 15.20
C LEU A 149 -0.57 0.12 14.87
N THR A 150 -0.43 -0.88 14.02
CA THR A 150 0.82 -1.16 13.31
C THR A 150 0.61 -1.04 11.80
N GLY A 151 1.67 -0.98 11.01
CA GLY A 151 1.60 -0.98 9.55
C GLY A 151 2.91 -0.63 8.88
N ASP A 152 2.94 -0.78 7.55
CA ASP A 152 4.06 -0.45 6.68
C ASP A 152 3.72 0.75 5.80
N ILE A 153 4.58 1.79 5.85
CA ILE A 153 4.41 2.97 4.99
C ILE A 153 5.16 2.74 3.69
N THR A 154 4.40 2.50 2.64
CA THR A 154 4.88 2.25 1.28
C THR A 154 4.04 3.02 0.26
N LEU A 155 4.48 3.07 -1.01
CA LEU A 155 3.72 3.71 -2.08
C LEU A 155 2.37 3.02 -2.31
N HIS A 156 1.33 3.83 -2.55
CA HIS A 156 0.00 3.30 -2.83
C HIS A 156 -0.69 4.04 -3.98
N TYR A 157 -1.29 3.29 -4.93
CA TYR A 157 -1.88 3.79 -6.18
C TYR A 157 -2.79 5.00 -6.03
N TYR A 158 -3.75 4.95 -5.12
CA TYR A 158 -4.79 5.98 -4.96
C TYR A 158 -4.81 6.65 -3.60
N ALA A 159 -4.30 6.01 -2.55
CA ALA A 159 -4.23 6.60 -1.22
C ALA A 159 -2.92 7.39 -0.98
N GLY A 160 -2.07 7.52 -2.01
CA GLY A 160 -0.74 8.09 -1.93
C GLY A 160 0.26 7.16 -1.27
N PHE A 161 0.05 6.83 0.00
CA PHE A 161 0.89 5.92 0.80
C PHE A 161 0.04 4.93 1.60
N GLY A 162 0.65 3.77 1.90
CA GLY A 162 0.17 2.76 2.86
C GLY A 162 0.41 3.18 4.32
N GLY A 163 0.08 2.30 5.26
CA GLY A 163 0.27 2.51 6.70
C GLY A 163 -0.66 3.56 7.32
N GLY A 164 -0.45 3.84 8.61
CA GLY A 164 -1.21 4.83 9.38
C GLY A 164 -2.71 4.56 9.37
N ARG A 165 -3.49 5.54 8.90
CA ARG A 165 -4.97 5.45 8.77
C ARG A 165 -5.46 4.25 7.95
N LYS A 166 -4.61 3.64 7.10
CA LYS A 166 -5.02 2.46 6.30
C LYS A 166 -5.20 1.20 7.14
N SER A 167 -4.61 1.10 8.29
CA SER A 167 -4.89 0.01 9.23
C SER A 167 -6.31 0.10 9.81
N ILE A 168 -6.96 1.29 9.75
CA ILE A 168 -8.38 1.46 10.13
C ILE A 168 -9.26 1.29 8.89
N ILE A 169 -9.07 2.08 7.84
CA ILE A 169 -9.78 1.92 6.56
C ILE A 169 -8.79 1.76 5.40
N PRO A 170 -8.79 0.62 4.70
CA PRO A 170 -9.78 -0.47 4.73
C PRO A 170 -9.59 -1.49 5.87
N GLY A 171 -8.48 -1.50 6.60
CA GLY A 171 -7.99 -2.61 7.40
C GLY A 171 -9.02 -3.29 8.30
N ILE A 172 -9.77 -2.50 9.10
CA ILE A 172 -10.79 -2.99 10.04
C ILE A 172 -12.16 -2.31 9.84
N ALA A 173 -12.41 -1.83 8.62
CA ALA A 173 -13.66 -1.14 8.27
C ALA A 173 -14.65 -2.08 7.58
N GLY A 174 -15.95 -1.77 7.68
CA GLY A 174 -16.99 -2.48 6.97
C GLY A 174 -16.92 -2.31 5.45
N ARG A 175 -17.40 -3.30 4.68
CA ARG A 175 -17.34 -3.33 3.21
C ARG A 175 -17.97 -2.08 2.57
N GLU A 176 -19.09 -1.59 3.12
CA GLU A 176 -19.74 -0.38 2.63
C GLU A 176 -18.82 0.85 2.74
N SER A 177 -18.14 1.02 3.87
CA SER A 177 -17.14 2.08 4.08
C SER A 177 -16.01 1.98 3.07
N ILE A 178 -15.48 0.77 2.88
CA ILE A 178 -14.38 0.51 1.95
C ILE A 178 -14.78 0.87 0.52
N LYS A 179 -15.94 0.41 0.06
CA LYS A 179 -16.44 0.69 -1.30
C LYS A 179 -16.60 2.20 -1.53
N LYS A 180 -17.22 2.92 -0.58
CA LYS A 180 -17.44 4.37 -0.69
C LYS A 180 -16.14 5.15 -0.73
N ASN A 181 -15.20 4.88 0.18
CA ASN A 181 -13.88 5.52 0.17
C ASN A 181 -13.13 5.21 -1.13
N HIS A 182 -13.09 3.94 -1.55
CA HIS A 182 -12.34 3.53 -2.73
C HIS A 182 -12.95 4.05 -4.04
N ALA A 183 -14.26 4.32 -4.10
CA ALA A 183 -14.90 4.97 -5.25
C ALA A 183 -14.35 6.38 -5.53
N LEU A 184 -13.72 7.03 -4.53
CA LEU A 184 -13.08 8.33 -4.68
C LEU A 184 -11.80 8.28 -5.54
N LEU A 185 -11.29 7.09 -5.87
CA LEU A 185 -10.06 6.90 -6.66
C LEU A 185 -10.14 7.44 -8.10
N VAL A 186 -11.36 7.70 -8.60
CA VAL A 186 -11.56 8.29 -9.94
C VAL A 186 -11.09 9.74 -10.02
N ASP A 187 -10.93 10.44 -8.90
CA ASP A 187 -10.37 11.80 -8.87
C ASP A 187 -8.91 11.80 -9.37
N GLU A 188 -8.55 12.79 -10.18
CA GLU A 188 -7.19 12.89 -10.75
C GLU A 188 -6.10 13.06 -9.69
N ARG A 189 -6.43 13.58 -8.51
CA ARG A 189 -5.51 13.74 -7.37
C ARG A 189 -5.30 12.45 -6.59
N ALA A 190 -6.16 11.44 -6.78
CA ALA A 190 -6.00 10.11 -6.19
C ALA A 190 -4.90 9.34 -6.94
N THR A 191 -3.64 9.60 -6.60
CA THR A 191 -2.48 9.03 -7.29
C THR A 191 -1.37 8.59 -6.34
N THR A 192 -0.44 7.81 -6.87
CA THR A 192 0.74 7.33 -6.13
C THR A 192 1.53 8.52 -5.56
N ALA A 193 1.89 8.43 -4.29
CA ALA A 193 2.63 9.41 -3.50
C ALA A 193 1.98 10.80 -3.35
N ASN A 194 0.76 11.02 -3.87
CA ASN A 194 0.05 12.27 -3.67
C ASN A 194 -0.86 12.20 -2.44
N LEU A 195 -0.67 13.11 -1.50
CA LEU A 195 -1.53 13.31 -0.33
C LEU A 195 -2.31 14.61 -0.41
N GLU A 196 -1.73 15.63 -1.05
CA GLU A 196 -2.32 16.96 -1.16
C GLU A 196 -3.58 16.94 -2.02
N GLY A 197 -4.71 17.35 -1.44
CA GLY A 197 -6.00 17.35 -2.11
C GLY A 197 -6.52 15.96 -2.53
N ASN A 198 -5.83 14.86 -2.22
CA ASN A 198 -6.23 13.51 -2.55
C ASN A 198 -7.48 13.10 -1.74
N PRO A 199 -8.66 12.95 -2.38
CA PRO A 199 -9.91 12.72 -1.65
C PRO A 199 -9.93 11.37 -0.93
N VAL A 200 -9.27 10.35 -1.47
CA VAL A 200 -9.18 9.03 -0.80
C VAL A 200 -8.41 9.15 0.50
N HIS A 201 -7.24 9.82 0.46
CA HIS A 201 -6.44 10.06 1.66
C HIS A 201 -7.18 10.90 2.69
N LEU A 202 -7.76 12.02 2.27
CA LEU A 202 -8.46 12.93 3.17
C LEU A 202 -9.66 12.27 3.84
N ASP A 203 -10.44 11.48 3.10
CA ASP A 203 -11.56 10.73 3.63
C ASP A 203 -11.11 9.64 4.63
N MET A 204 -9.99 8.94 4.34
CA MET A 204 -9.38 7.99 5.28
C MET A 204 -8.93 8.66 6.59
N CYS A 205 -8.37 9.88 6.52
CA CYS A 205 -7.97 10.64 7.71
C CYS A 205 -9.18 11.04 8.55
N GLU A 206 -10.24 11.55 7.89
CA GLU A 206 -11.49 11.90 8.56
C GLU A 206 -12.14 10.66 9.18
N PHE A 207 -12.21 9.56 8.45
CA PHE A 207 -12.73 8.28 8.96
C PHE A 207 -11.99 7.82 10.22
N ALA A 208 -10.65 7.86 10.21
CA ALA A 208 -9.84 7.46 11.34
C ALA A 208 -10.04 8.35 12.57
N SER A 209 -10.45 9.61 12.39
CA SER A 209 -10.70 10.54 13.49
C SER A 209 -11.93 10.21 14.33
N PHE A 210 -12.85 9.36 13.85
CA PHE A 210 -14.01 8.91 14.64
C PHE A 210 -13.65 7.93 15.75
N ALA A 211 -12.56 7.17 15.57
CA ALA A 211 -12.01 6.28 16.59
C ALA A 211 -10.47 6.30 16.51
N PRO A 212 -9.82 7.39 16.93
CA PRO A 212 -8.37 7.54 16.79
C PRO A 212 -7.63 6.52 17.63
N PRO A 213 -6.48 5.99 17.17
CA PRO A 213 -5.63 5.16 18.00
C PRO A 213 -4.99 6.00 19.12
N HIS A 214 -4.63 5.36 20.20
CA HIS A 214 -3.86 5.98 21.27
C HIS A 214 -2.36 5.96 20.96
N PHE A 215 -1.92 4.97 20.16
CA PHE A 215 -0.53 4.80 19.78
C PHE A 215 -0.41 4.11 18.41
N THR A 216 0.58 4.51 17.65
CA THR A 216 0.87 3.93 16.33
C THR A 216 2.35 3.56 16.25
N LEU A 217 2.66 2.40 15.68
CA LEU A 217 4.00 2.01 15.28
C LEU A 217 3.97 1.69 13.78
N ASN A 218 4.66 2.47 12.97
CA ASN A 218 4.79 2.19 11.54
C ASN A 218 6.26 1.98 11.17
N VAL A 219 6.47 1.07 10.23
CA VAL A 219 7.77 0.79 9.64
C VAL A 219 7.85 1.35 8.23
N VAL A 220 9.07 1.51 7.72
CA VAL A 220 9.35 1.79 6.32
C VAL A 220 10.39 0.77 5.87
N ALA A 221 10.03 -0.03 4.86
CA ALA A 221 10.93 -1.00 4.26
C ALA A 221 11.42 -0.53 2.88
N ASP A 222 12.55 -1.05 2.42
CA ASP A 222 13.00 -0.84 1.05
C ASP A 222 12.28 -1.77 0.06
N ALA A 223 12.59 -1.63 -1.22
CA ALA A 223 11.99 -2.43 -2.28
C ALA A 223 12.31 -3.94 -2.22
N ASP A 224 13.31 -4.32 -1.45
CA ASP A 224 13.68 -5.71 -1.18
C ASP A 224 13.01 -6.24 0.12
N GLY A 225 12.20 -5.40 0.80
CA GLY A 225 11.50 -5.73 2.04
C GLY A 225 12.34 -5.59 3.31
N ALA A 226 13.57 -5.07 3.21
CA ALA A 226 14.40 -4.85 4.39
C ALA A 226 13.94 -3.60 5.17
N LEU A 227 13.78 -3.75 6.49
CA LEU A 227 13.42 -2.65 7.38
C LEU A 227 14.50 -1.54 7.33
N VAL A 228 14.10 -0.34 6.95
CA VAL A 228 14.97 0.84 6.86
C VAL A 228 14.80 1.76 8.06
N ASP A 229 13.55 2.01 8.47
CA ASP A 229 13.24 2.92 9.56
C ASP A 229 11.92 2.52 10.25
N ALA A 230 11.69 3.04 11.46
CA ALA A 230 10.45 2.89 12.20
C ALA A 230 10.09 4.19 12.93
N TYR A 231 8.82 4.46 13.05
CA TYR A 231 8.27 5.62 13.71
C TYR A 231 7.13 5.21 14.64
N ALA A 232 7.14 5.72 15.86
CA ALA A 232 6.14 5.42 16.87
C ALA A 232 5.55 6.71 17.46
N GLY A 233 4.29 6.66 17.91
CA GLY A 233 3.65 7.79 18.57
C GLY A 233 2.24 8.10 18.07
N GLU A 234 1.92 9.40 17.92
CA GLU A 234 0.64 9.89 17.41
C GLU A 234 0.50 9.57 15.92
N LEU A 235 -0.72 9.22 15.49
CA LEU A 235 -1.02 8.69 14.15
C LEU A 235 -0.49 9.58 13.01
N ASN A 236 -0.84 10.86 13.02
CA ASN A 236 -0.49 11.76 11.92
C ASN A 236 1.01 12.08 11.92
N ALA A 237 1.58 12.35 13.10
CA ALA A 237 3.00 12.63 13.25
C ALA A 237 3.88 11.45 12.80
N VAL A 238 3.48 10.22 13.15
CA VAL A 238 4.12 8.98 12.70
C VAL A 238 4.01 8.83 11.20
N PHE A 239 2.81 9.03 10.65
CA PHE A 239 2.55 8.89 9.22
C PHE A 239 3.36 9.89 8.40
N GLU A 240 3.38 11.16 8.77
CA GLU A 240 4.15 12.22 8.08
C GLU A 240 5.65 11.92 8.05
N ARG A 241 6.22 11.50 9.19
CA ARG A 241 7.64 11.12 9.27
C ARG A 241 7.96 9.90 8.42
N GLY A 242 7.11 8.89 8.47
CA GLY A 242 7.24 7.68 7.65
C GLY A 242 7.12 7.97 6.16
N VAL A 243 6.18 8.82 5.75
CA VAL A 243 6.03 9.29 4.36
C VAL A 243 7.28 10.03 3.90
N ALA A 244 7.84 10.92 4.73
CA ALA A 244 9.08 11.62 4.40
C ALA A 244 10.27 10.66 4.20
N ALA A 245 10.32 9.57 4.96
CA ALA A 245 11.33 8.52 4.79
C ALA A 245 11.05 7.68 3.53
N ALA A 246 9.80 7.27 3.29
CA ALA A 246 9.41 6.50 2.11
C ALA A 246 9.70 7.27 0.80
N ARG A 247 9.43 8.59 0.77
CA ARG A 247 9.78 9.45 -0.36
C ARG A 247 11.27 9.37 -0.69
N LYS A 248 12.15 9.43 0.31
CA LYS A 248 13.62 9.33 0.13
C LYS A 248 14.07 7.98 -0.44
N ILE A 249 13.30 6.92 -0.19
CA ILE A 249 13.59 5.56 -0.67
C ILE A 249 13.09 5.38 -2.10
N PHE A 250 11.85 5.79 -2.37
CA PHE A 250 11.12 5.43 -3.59
C PHE A 250 11.13 6.54 -4.66
N GLU A 251 11.16 7.82 -4.28
CA GLU A 251 11.10 8.91 -5.26
C GLU A 251 12.47 9.16 -5.90
N LYS A 252 12.47 9.22 -7.22
CA LYS A 252 13.60 9.62 -8.03
C LYS A 252 13.25 10.85 -8.85
N HIS A 253 13.79 12.00 -8.43
CA HIS A 253 13.62 13.23 -9.19
C HIS A 253 14.43 13.17 -10.50
N VAL A 254 13.76 13.50 -11.61
CA VAL A 254 14.35 13.48 -12.96
C VAL A 254 14.25 14.86 -13.60
N SER A 255 15.31 15.29 -14.28
CA SER A 255 15.36 16.58 -14.97
C SER A 255 14.58 16.52 -16.28
N GLY A 256 13.38 17.13 -16.29
CA GLY A 256 12.50 17.21 -17.45
C GLY A 256 11.88 15.86 -17.84
N ASN A 257 11.00 15.92 -18.84
CA ASN A 257 10.29 14.76 -19.35
C ASN A 257 11.07 14.07 -20.49
N PHE A 258 10.89 12.76 -20.62
CA PHE A 258 11.45 11.94 -21.68
C PHE A 258 10.48 11.88 -22.89
N ASP A 259 11.02 11.75 -24.10
CA ASP A 259 10.23 11.44 -25.30
C ASP A 259 9.82 9.97 -25.28
N ALA A 260 10.74 9.09 -24.88
CA ALA A 260 10.48 7.68 -24.65
C ALA A 260 11.11 7.20 -23.34
N LEU A 261 10.48 6.25 -22.68
CA LEU A 261 10.97 5.64 -21.45
C LEU A 261 10.87 4.11 -21.54
N VAL A 262 12.00 3.42 -21.44
CA VAL A 262 12.05 1.96 -21.31
C VAL A 262 12.03 1.60 -19.84
N VAL A 263 11.06 0.80 -19.43
CA VAL A 263 10.84 0.44 -18.02
C VAL A 263 10.76 -1.08 -17.88
N SER A 264 11.75 -1.70 -17.24
CA SER A 264 11.61 -3.08 -16.78
C SER A 264 10.79 -3.14 -15.48
N ALA A 265 9.89 -4.11 -15.39
CA ALA A 265 9.16 -4.37 -14.14
C ALA A 265 10.09 -4.77 -12.99
N GLY A 266 11.27 -5.33 -13.28
CA GLY A 266 12.29 -5.69 -12.29
C GLY A 266 12.58 -7.19 -12.17
N GLY A 267 12.07 -8.00 -13.10
CA GLY A 267 12.23 -9.46 -13.15
C GLY A 267 11.33 -10.22 -12.17
N PHE A 268 11.47 -11.54 -12.15
CA PHE A 268 10.65 -12.41 -11.27
C PHE A 268 10.84 -12.06 -9.79
N PRO A 269 9.78 -12.05 -8.98
CA PRO A 269 8.37 -12.37 -9.29
C PRO A 269 7.53 -11.14 -9.74
N LYS A 270 8.13 -9.98 -9.99
CA LYS A 270 7.42 -8.72 -10.27
C LYS A 270 6.84 -8.66 -11.67
N ASP A 271 7.41 -9.40 -12.60
CA ASP A 271 7.04 -9.46 -14.01
C ASP A 271 6.30 -10.73 -14.44
N ARG A 272 5.87 -11.56 -13.48
CA ARG A 272 5.18 -12.83 -13.77
C ARG A 272 3.85 -12.66 -14.52
N ASN A 273 3.15 -11.54 -14.33
CA ASN A 273 1.93 -11.22 -15.06
C ASN A 273 1.74 -9.71 -15.21
N LEU A 274 0.88 -9.31 -16.16
CA LEU A 274 0.64 -7.90 -16.46
C LEU A 274 0.01 -7.14 -15.28
N TYR A 275 -0.88 -7.79 -14.53
CA TYR A 275 -1.52 -7.20 -13.35
C TYR A 275 -0.48 -6.71 -12.33
N GLN A 276 0.61 -7.45 -12.13
CA GLN A 276 1.71 -7.00 -11.27
C GLN A 276 2.60 -5.98 -11.97
N ALA A 277 3.04 -6.28 -13.19
CA ALA A 277 3.97 -5.45 -13.95
C ALA A 277 3.43 -4.03 -14.26
N SER A 278 2.09 -3.86 -14.41
CA SER A 278 1.45 -2.56 -14.64
C SER A 278 1.77 -1.50 -13.57
N LYS A 279 2.22 -1.93 -12.38
CA LYS A 279 2.71 -1.03 -11.34
C LYS A 279 3.91 -0.20 -11.79
N ALA A 280 4.79 -0.78 -12.61
CA ALA A 280 5.94 -0.07 -13.16
C ALA A 280 5.51 1.05 -14.13
N ILE A 281 4.42 0.84 -14.87
CA ILE A 281 3.82 1.90 -15.71
C ILE A 281 3.35 3.05 -14.83
N GLU A 282 2.53 2.78 -13.81
CA GLU A 282 1.99 3.80 -12.91
C GLU A 282 3.08 4.62 -12.22
N HIS A 283 4.18 3.99 -11.85
CA HIS A 283 5.31 4.67 -11.19
C HIS A 283 6.14 5.56 -12.14
N CYS A 284 6.09 5.30 -13.47
CA CYS A 284 7.05 5.92 -14.37
C CYS A 284 6.41 6.80 -15.45
N TYR A 285 5.13 6.60 -15.83
CA TYR A 285 4.54 7.25 -17.00
C TYR A 285 4.53 8.79 -16.92
N ARG A 286 4.49 9.35 -15.71
CA ARG A 286 4.48 10.81 -15.51
C ARG A 286 5.78 11.49 -15.89
N ALA A 287 6.88 10.73 -15.94
CA ALA A 287 8.17 11.23 -16.41
C ALA A 287 8.29 11.27 -17.94
N VAL A 288 7.28 10.77 -18.65
CA VAL A 288 7.19 10.85 -20.11
C VAL A 288 6.38 12.09 -20.51
N LYS A 289 6.75 12.75 -21.60
CA LYS A 289 6.00 13.88 -22.17
C LYS A 289 4.59 13.42 -22.56
N PRO A 290 3.58 14.30 -22.52
CA PRO A 290 2.30 14.01 -23.15
C PRO A 290 2.49 13.61 -24.62
N GLY A 291 1.89 12.50 -25.05
CA GLY A 291 2.07 11.92 -26.37
C GLY A 291 3.38 11.16 -26.61
N GLY A 292 4.29 11.12 -25.63
CA GLY A 292 5.50 10.29 -25.69
C GLY A 292 5.22 8.81 -25.49
N LYS A 293 6.25 7.99 -25.37
CA LYS A 293 6.17 6.52 -25.35
C LYS A 293 6.70 5.92 -24.05
N LEU A 294 5.99 4.94 -23.49
CA LEU A 294 6.50 4.10 -22.41
C LEU A 294 6.52 2.65 -22.88
N ILE A 295 7.69 2.05 -22.91
CA ILE A 295 7.93 0.66 -23.31
C ILE A 295 8.15 -0.14 -22.02
N LEU A 296 7.15 -0.94 -21.62
CA LEU A 296 7.28 -1.87 -20.50
C LEU A 296 7.98 -3.14 -20.96
N VAL A 297 8.99 -3.57 -20.22
CA VAL A 297 9.65 -4.88 -20.42
C VAL A 297 9.30 -5.78 -19.23
N ALA A 298 8.49 -6.81 -19.49
CA ALA A 298 8.01 -7.75 -18.48
C ALA A 298 7.66 -9.08 -19.13
N LYS A 299 8.14 -10.19 -18.56
CA LYS A 299 7.93 -11.52 -19.16
C LYS A 299 6.45 -11.89 -19.28
N CYS A 300 5.69 -11.75 -18.20
CA CYS A 300 4.27 -12.05 -18.11
C CYS A 300 3.91 -13.51 -18.50
N ASP A 301 4.75 -14.48 -18.12
CA ASP A 301 4.55 -15.91 -18.41
C ASP A 301 3.31 -16.53 -17.71
N GLU A 302 2.79 -15.89 -16.67
CA GLU A 302 1.49 -16.21 -16.06
C GLU A 302 0.31 -15.41 -16.67
N GLY A 303 0.49 -14.81 -17.86
CA GLY A 303 -0.56 -14.09 -18.57
C GLY A 303 -0.95 -12.76 -17.96
N VAL A 304 -2.24 -12.41 -18.02
CA VAL A 304 -2.78 -11.15 -17.50
C VAL A 304 -2.79 -11.13 -15.97
N GLY A 305 -3.10 -12.23 -15.31
CA GLY A 305 -2.95 -12.45 -13.88
C GLY A 305 -4.13 -11.99 -12.99
N ASN A 306 -5.18 -11.40 -13.55
CA ASN A 306 -6.40 -11.07 -12.82
C ASN A 306 -7.58 -10.87 -13.78
N GLU A 307 -8.64 -11.65 -13.61
CA GLU A 307 -9.81 -11.65 -14.50
C GLU A 307 -10.63 -10.35 -14.48
N HIS A 308 -10.74 -9.68 -13.34
CA HIS A 308 -11.41 -8.38 -13.27
C HIS A 308 -10.62 -7.29 -13.97
N PHE A 309 -9.28 -7.31 -13.84
CA PHE A 309 -8.41 -6.41 -14.59
C PHE A 309 -8.59 -6.64 -16.09
N GLU A 310 -8.52 -7.89 -16.55
CA GLU A 310 -8.67 -8.27 -17.94
C GLU A 310 -10.03 -7.83 -18.51
N LYS A 311 -11.12 -8.19 -17.82
CA LYS A 311 -12.48 -7.80 -18.21
C LYS A 311 -12.67 -6.29 -18.29
N TRP A 312 -12.12 -5.54 -17.33
CA TRP A 312 -12.29 -4.09 -17.27
C TRP A 312 -11.39 -3.34 -18.29
N MET A 313 -10.38 -3.98 -18.85
CA MET A 313 -9.64 -3.45 -19.98
C MET A 313 -10.48 -3.35 -21.27
N GLU A 314 -11.60 -4.07 -21.37
CA GLU A 314 -12.56 -3.96 -22.47
C GLU A 314 -13.51 -2.75 -22.33
N PHE A 315 -13.60 -2.15 -21.14
CA PHE A 315 -14.47 -1.01 -20.88
C PHE A 315 -13.89 0.28 -21.44
N ASP A 316 -14.77 1.17 -21.91
CA ASP A 316 -14.39 2.55 -22.12
C ASP A 316 -14.22 3.30 -20.78
N GLU A 317 -13.76 4.54 -20.85
CA GLU A 317 -13.46 5.33 -19.65
C GLU A 317 -14.70 5.63 -18.82
N THR A 318 -15.82 5.94 -19.45
CA THR A 318 -17.11 6.24 -18.79
C THR A 318 -17.63 5.00 -18.08
N GLU A 319 -17.52 3.83 -18.73
CA GLU A 319 -17.88 2.54 -18.15
C GLU A 319 -16.99 2.20 -16.95
N LEU A 320 -15.69 2.43 -17.05
CA LEU A 320 -14.75 2.20 -15.95
C LEU A 320 -15.06 3.08 -14.74
N GLU A 321 -15.27 4.39 -14.95
CA GLU A 321 -15.63 5.29 -13.85
C GLU A 321 -16.95 4.89 -13.20
N ARG A 322 -17.95 4.57 -14.00
CA ARG A 322 -19.24 4.09 -13.50
C ARG A 322 -19.08 2.81 -12.69
N ALA A 323 -18.37 1.82 -13.23
CA ALA A 323 -18.14 0.54 -12.56
C ALA A 323 -17.42 0.72 -11.20
N ILE A 324 -16.43 1.63 -11.12
CA ILE A 324 -15.74 1.96 -9.87
C ILE A 324 -16.68 2.60 -8.86
N ARG A 325 -17.49 3.57 -9.30
CA ARG A 325 -18.42 4.30 -8.41
C ARG A 325 -19.53 3.42 -7.87
N GLU A 326 -20.10 2.55 -8.72
CA GLU A 326 -21.24 1.69 -8.37
C GLU A 326 -20.80 0.43 -7.62
N ASN A 327 -19.69 -0.18 -8.04
CA ASN A 327 -19.24 -1.44 -7.48
C ASN A 327 -17.72 -1.61 -7.59
N PHE A 328 -16.99 -0.96 -6.70
CA PHE A 328 -15.53 -1.14 -6.62
C PHE A 328 -15.18 -2.63 -6.51
N VAL A 329 -14.36 -3.13 -7.44
CA VAL A 329 -13.86 -4.51 -7.47
C VAL A 329 -12.32 -4.47 -7.44
N LEU A 330 -11.75 -5.27 -6.54
CA LEU A 330 -10.30 -5.44 -6.47
C LEU A 330 -9.80 -6.08 -7.79
N GLY A 331 -8.83 -5.45 -8.41
CA GLY A 331 -8.36 -5.82 -9.76
C GLY A 331 -8.80 -4.80 -10.81
N GLY A 332 -10.09 -4.53 -10.95
CA GLY A 332 -10.64 -3.58 -11.92
C GLY A 332 -10.04 -2.16 -11.82
N HIS A 333 -9.76 -1.69 -10.61
CA HIS A 333 -9.11 -0.38 -10.41
C HIS A 333 -7.76 -0.25 -11.13
N LYS A 334 -7.02 -1.33 -11.36
CA LYS A 334 -5.76 -1.27 -12.12
C LYS A 334 -6.00 -1.04 -13.61
N ALA A 335 -7.09 -1.55 -14.18
CA ALA A 335 -7.48 -1.21 -15.56
C ALA A 335 -7.73 0.30 -15.69
N PHE A 336 -8.41 0.91 -14.74
CA PHE A 336 -8.60 2.36 -14.71
C PHE A 336 -7.26 3.13 -14.70
N TYR A 337 -6.29 2.72 -13.86
CA TYR A 337 -4.97 3.37 -13.81
C TYR A 337 -4.18 3.17 -15.10
N LEU A 338 -4.22 1.99 -15.71
CA LEU A 338 -3.57 1.73 -16.98
C LEU A 338 -4.20 2.58 -18.10
N ARG A 339 -5.53 2.65 -18.20
CA ARG A 339 -6.25 3.53 -19.14
C ARG A 339 -5.90 4.99 -18.91
N ARG A 340 -5.83 5.44 -17.65
CA ARG A 340 -5.40 6.81 -17.32
C ARG A 340 -3.96 7.10 -17.78
N ALA A 341 -3.03 6.16 -17.66
CA ALA A 341 -1.69 6.30 -18.21
C ALA A 341 -1.70 6.39 -19.74
N MET A 342 -2.50 5.55 -20.40
CA MET A 342 -2.66 5.52 -21.87
C MET A 342 -3.22 6.82 -22.44
N ARG A 343 -4.03 7.57 -21.71
CA ARG A 343 -4.48 8.92 -22.13
C ARG A 343 -3.32 9.91 -22.27
N ARG A 344 -2.27 9.72 -21.51
CA ARG A 344 -1.13 10.64 -21.47
C ARG A 344 -0.02 10.22 -22.40
N VAL A 345 0.26 8.91 -22.49
CA VAL A 345 1.42 8.35 -23.20
C VAL A 345 1.02 7.10 -23.97
N GLY A 346 1.67 6.86 -25.11
CA GLY A 346 1.57 5.56 -25.79
C GLY A 346 2.24 4.49 -24.93
N ILE A 347 1.53 3.39 -24.70
CA ILE A 347 2.07 2.23 -23.98
C ILE A 347 2.40 1.13 -24.95
N SER A 348 3.61 0.61 -24.85
CA SER A 348 4.09 -0.57 -25.57
C SER A 348 4.60 -1.60 -24.59
N ILE A 349 4.41 -2.89 -24.87
CA ILE A 349 4.82 -3.98 -23.96
C ILE A 349 5.68 -4.98 -24.73
N VAL A 350 6.84 -5.29 -24.19
CA VAL A 350 7.69 -6.41 -24.61
C VAL A 350 7.45 -7.55 -23.64
N SER A 351 6.79 -8.63 -24.08
CA SER A 351 6.36 -9.74 -23.20
C SER A 351 6.07 -11.02 -23.99
N GLU A 352 5.70 -12.08 -23.26
CA GLU A 352 5.17 -13.33 -23.81
C GLU A 352 3.63 -13.33 -23.94
N LEU A 353 2.97 -12.18 -23.71
CA LEU A 353 1.51 -12.06 -23.83
C LEU A 353 1.05 -12.14 -25.28
N ASP A 354 -0.21 -12.56 -25.47
CA ASP A 354 -0.87 -12.54 -26.76
C ASP A 354 -0.94 -11.10 -27.31
N ALA A 355 -0.27 -10.86 -28.43
CA ALA A 355 -0.18 -9.57 -29.10
C ALA A 355 -1.56 -9.06 -29.52
N HIS A 356 -2.42 -9.92 -30.06
CA HIS A 356 -3.76 -9.55 -30.51
C HIS A 356 -4.63 -9.00 -29.36
N ARG A 357 -4.48 -9.59 -28.18
CA ARG A 357 -5.17 -9.09 -26.95
C ARG A 357 -4.69 -7.69 -26.55
N LEU A 358 -3.39 -7.48 -26.52
CA LEU A 358 -2.81 -6.17 -26.18
C LEU A 358 -3.21 -5.10 -27.17
N GLU A 359 -3.17 -5.41 -28.47
CA GLU A 359 -3.59 -4.51 -29.53
C GLU A 359 -5.09 -4.17 -29.45
N GLY A 360 -5.93 -5.15 -29.09
CA GLY A 360 -7.36 -4.92 -28.80
C GLY A 360 -7.58 -3.91 -27.68
N TRP A 361 -6.65 -3.79 -26.76
CA TRP A 361 -6.68 -2.75 -25.69
C TRP A 361 -6.00 -1.44 -26.09
N GLY A 362 -5.43 -1.34 -27.33
CA GLY A 362 -4.70 -0.16 -27.79
C GLY A 362 -3.27 -0.08 -27.25
N ILE A 363 -2.67 -1.22 -26.90
CA ILE A 363 -1.29 -1.35 -26.43
C ILE A 363 -0.47 -2.03 -27.52
N SER A 364 0.64 -1.40 -27.95
CA SER A 364 1.55 -2.01 -28.92
C SER A 364 2.29 -3.19 -28.29
N ALA A 365 2.32 -4.33 -28.98
CA ALA A 365 2.96 -5.56 -28.52
C ALA A 365 4.23 -5.86 -29.31
N TYR A 366 5.29 -6.26 -28.62
CA TYR A 366 6.58 -6.60 -29.23
C TYR A 366 7.16 -7.87 -28.61
N SER A 367 7.89 -8.63 -29.44
CA SER A 367 8.60 -9.85 -29.00
C SER A 367 10.01 -9.55 -28.47
N SER A 368 10.58 -8.41 -28.85
CA SER A 368 11.92 -7.99 -28.41
C SER A 368 12.00 -6.49 -28.14
N LEU A 369 12.96 -6.10 -27.31
CA LEU A 369 13.23 -4.69 -27.04
C LEU A 369 13.79 -3.98 -28.27
N GLU A 370 14.59 -4.67 -29.08
CA GLU A 370 15.14 -4.13 -30.30
C GLU A 370 14.04 -3.71 -31.29
N GLU A 371 13.04 -4.56 -31.46
CA GLU A 371 11.87 -4.28 -32.29
C GLU A 371 11.10 -3.07 -31.77
N ALA A 372 10.77 -3.07 -30.47
CA ALA A 372 10.06 -1.96 -29.82
C ALA A 372 10.80 -0.63 -29.95
N LEU A 373 12.11 -0.63 -29.77
CA LEU A 373 12.93 0.59 -29.91
C LEU A 373 12.94 1.12 -31.33
N LYS A 374 13.03 0.24 -32.32
CA LYS A 374 13.01 0.61 -33.73
C LYS A 374 11.71 1.28 -34.19
N GLU A 375 10.59 0.79 -33.66
CA GLU A 375 9.26 1.28 -34.05
C GLU A 375 8.79 2.49 -33.21
N GLU A 376 9.15 2.56 -31.91
CA GLU A 376 8.60 3.55 -31.00
C GLU A 376 9.53 4.74 -30.71
N VAL A 377 10.84 4.65 -31.02
CA VAL A 377 11.84 5.66 -30.71
C VAL A 377 12.40 6.27 -31.98
N LYS A 378 12.46 7.59 -32.05
CA LYS A 378 12.99 8.32 -33.23
C LYS A 378 14.39 8.85 -32.94
N GLU A 379 15.15 9.10 -34.03
CA GLU A 379 16.43 9.77 -33.92
C GLU A 379 16.25 11.18 -33.30
N GLY A 380 17.06 11.47 -32.26
CA GLY A 380 16.98 12.72 -31.50
C GLY A 380 16.07 12.67 -30.27
N ASP A 381 15.30 11.59 -30.05
CA ASP A 381 14.49 11.43 -28.87
C ASP A 381 15.34 11.33 -27.59
N LYS A 382 14.89 12.01 -26.55
CA LYS A 382 15.43 11.85 -25.20
C LYS A 382 14.87 10.57 -24.58
N VAL A 383 15.67 9.50 -24.56
CA VAL A 383 15.28 8.18 -24.03
C VAL A 383 15.80 7.99 -22.61
N GLY A 384 14.94 7.55 -21.71
CA GLY A 384 15.30 7.11 -20.35
C GLY A 384 15.21 5.59 -20.22
N VAL A 385 15.97 5.02 -19.28
CA VAL A 385 15.92 3.58 -18.97
C VAL A 385 15.80 3.38 -17.46
N VAL A 386 14.79 2.60 -17.03
CA VAL A 386 14.52 2.21 -15.64
C VAL A 386 14.55 0.69 -15.55
N ARG A 387 15.50 0.13 -14.80
CA ARG A 387 15.67 -1.33 -14.68
C ARG A 387 14.73 -1.98 -13.65
N ARG A 388 14.23 -1.22 -12.68
CA ARG A 388 13.39 -1.71 -11.59
C ARG A 388 12.21 -0.75 -11.36
N GLY A 389 11.31 -0.67 -12.36
CA GLY A 389 10.21 0.30 -12.39
C GLY A 389 9.19 0.14 -11.27
N MET A 390 9.05 -1.06 -10.70
CA MET A 390 8.17 -1.26 -9.54
C MET A 390 8.76 -0.73 -8.23
N ASP A 391 10.08 -0.49 -8.18
CA ASP A 391 10.82 -0.12 -6.97
C ASP A 391 11.13 1.37 -6.88
N VAL A 392 10.77 2.15 -7.88
CA VAL A 392 11.06 3.57 -7.98
C VAL A 392 9.84 4.33 -8.49
N LEU A 393 9.59 5.50 -7.93
CA LEU A 393 8.63 6.46 -8.45
C LEU A 393 9.40 7.60 -9.12
N LEU A 394 9.24 7.77 -10.42
CA LEU A 394 9.84 8.90 -11.14
C LEU A 394 9.03 10.17 -10.92
N VAL A 395 9.67 11.17 -10.36
CA VAL A 395 9.08 12.49 -10.10
C VAL A 395 9.73 13.51 -11.03
N PRO A 396 9.00 14.03 -12.04
CA PRO A 396 9.52 15.11 -12.86
C PRO A 396 9.78 16.36 -12.01
N SER A 397 10.97 16.94 -12.12
CA SER A 397 11.24 18.26 -11.51
C SER A 397 10.31 19.28 -12.14
N ALA A 398 9.66 20.11 -11.33
CA ALA A 398 8.92 21.27 -11.82
C ALA A 398 9.87 22.14 -12.66
N ARG A 399 9.37 22.62 -13.83
CA ARG A 399 10.09 23.55 -14.68
C ARG A 399 10.19 24.91 -14.04
#